data_649d63728c2612de03f42609227f7aa2
#
_entry.id   649d63728c2612de03f42609227f7aa2
#
_cell.length_a   1.000
_cell.length_b   1.000
_cell.length_c   1.000
_cell.angle_alpha   90.00
_cell.angle_beta   90.00
_cell.angle_gamma   90.00
#
_symmetry.space_group_name_H-M   'P 1'
#
loop_
_entity.id
_entity.type
_entity.pdbx_description
1 polymer ?
#
loop_
_entity_poly.entity_id
_entity_poly.type
_entity_poly.pdbx_seq_one_letter_code
_entity_poly.pdbx_strand_id
1 'polypeptide(L)'
;DAIMDLAEACAKDPIDVPQAPAGIDEIKEKIAAAAADDLRAAYGIKVKSDRQAKLSEVKKAVAEKLAGDDSIDQGLLKDIMSDTMKNLEKDIVRNDILDTGLRIDGRDTKTVRSIASEVGILPRAHGSALFTRGETQALVTTTLGTGQDEQIVDGLADNYREHFMLHYNFPPFSVGEAGRFGFTGRREVGHGKLAWRAIHPVMPSKDEFPYTMRVVSDVTESNGSS
;
A
#
# COMPACT_ATOMS: atom_id res chain seq x y z
N ASP A 1 -33.97 7.86 10.61
CA ASP A 1 -34.90 8.95 11.00
C ASP A 1 -34.09 10.20 11.38
N ALA A 2 -33.27 10.25 12.44
CA ALA A 2 -32.53 11.44 12.86
C ALA A 2 -31.63 12.09 11.78
N ILE A 3 -31.05 11.30 10.87
CA ILE A 3 -30.28 11.83 9.73
C ILE A 3 -31.20 12.53 8.73
N MET A 4 -32.39 11.97 8.48
CA MET A 4 -33.37 12.58 7.58
C MET A 4 -33.93 13.87 8.18
N ASP A 5 -34.28 13.84 9.47
CA ASP A 5 -34.78 15.03 10.19
C ASP A 5 -33.74 16.15 10.18
N LEU A 6 -32.44 15.81 10.36
CA LEU A 6 -31.34 16.78 10.27
C LEU A 6 -31.16 17.30 8.84
N ALA A 7 -31.29 16.44 7.83
CA ALA A 7 -31.20 16.84 6.44
C ALA A 7 -32.35 17.80 6.07
N GLU A 8 -33.59 17.51 6.46
CA GLU A 8 -34.74 18.38 6.22
C GLU A 8 -34.58 19.76 6.89
N ALA A 9 -33.99 19.80 8.09
CA ALA A 9 -33.80 21.03 8.83
C ALA A 9 -32.60 21.89 8.37
N CYS A 10 -31.53 21.27 7.87
CA CYS A 10 -30.23 21.92 7.68
C CYS A 10 -29.57 21.70 6.30
N ALA A 11 -30.15 20.86 5.43
CA ALA A 11 -29.59 20.64 4.10
C ALA A 11 -29.53 21.94 3.29
N LYS A 12 -28.40 22.15 2.61
CA LYS A 12 -28.26 23.19 1.60
C LYS A 12 -28.61 22.63 0.23
N ASP A 13 -28.95 23.50 -0.69
CA ASP A 13 -29.15 23.10 -2.09
C ASP A 13 -27.86 22.41 -2.62
N PRO A 14 -28.02 21.33 -3.39
CA PRO A 14 -26.88 20.66 -4.02
C PRO A 14 -26.08 21.66 -4.86
N ILE A 15 -24.75 21.52 -4.80
CA ILE A 15 -23.86 22.27 -5.67
C ILE A 15 -24.04 21.76 -7.11
N ASP A 16 -24.22 22.67 -8.06
CA ASP A 16 -24.22 22.31 -9.48
C ASP A 16 -22.91 21.66 -9.88
N VAL A 17 -22.96 20.42 -10.37
CA VAL A 17 -21.77 19.70 -10.87
C VAL A 17 -21.51 20.19 -12.29
N PRO A 18 -20.31 20.75 -12.56
CA PRO A 18 -19.95 21.17 -13.92
C PRO A 18 -20.06 20.00 -14.89
N GLN A 19 -20.60 20.27 -16.07
CA GLN A 19 -20.61 19.29 -17.16
C GLN A 19 -19.18 18.99 -17.60
N ALA A 20 -18.92 17.72 -17.95
CA ALA A 20 -17.63 17.34 -18.49
C ALA A 20 -17.37 18.14 -19.79
N PRO A 21 -16.16 18.67 -20.00
CA PRO A 21 -15.82 19.35 -21.25
C PRO A 21 -16.06 18.47 -22.47
N ALA A 22 -16.51 19.08 -23.57
CA ALA A 22 -16.67 18.37 -24.84
C ALA A 22 -15.32 17.84 -25.34
N GLY A 23 -15.32 16.68 -26.01
CA GLY A 23 -14.12 16.09 -26.60
C GLY A 23 -13.30 15.18 -25.67
N ILE A 24 -13.68 15.04 -24.39
CA ILE A 24 -13.00 14.16 -23.44
C ILE A 24 -12.94 12.72 -23.94
N ASP A 25 -14.02 12.19 -24.46
CA ASP A 25 -14.09 10.77 -24.86
C ASP A 25 -13.27 10.51 -26.13
N GLU A 26 -13.19 11.44 -27.06
CA GLU A 26 -12.29 11.36 -28.22
C GLU A 26 -10.81 11.33 -27.80
N ILE A 27 -10.45 12.14 -26.80
CA ILE A 27 -9.07 12.14 -26.27
C ILE A 27 -8.78 10.82 -25.54
N LYS A 28 -9.70 10.29 -24.75
CA LYS A 28 -9.55 8.98 -24.10
C LYS A 28 -9.35 7.85 -25.11
N GLU A 29 -10.11 7.85 -26.22
CA GLU A 29 -9.95 6.89 -27.30
C GLU A 29 -8.58 6.98 -27.96
N LYS A 30 -8.08 8.19 -28.22
CA LYS A 30 -6.74 8.41 -28.76
C LYS A 30 -5.64 7.91 -27.80
N ILE A 31 -5.77 8.18 -26.51
CA ILE A 31 -4.85 7.66 -25.49
C ILE A 31 -4.90 6.13 -25.48
N ALA A 32 -6.09 5.53 -25.50
CA ALA A 32 -6.26 4.09 -25.52
C ALA A 32 -5.63 3.46 -26.78
N ALA A 33 -5.88 4.01 -27.95
CA ALA A 33 -5.29 3.53 -29.19
C ALA A 33 -3.76 3.66 -29.24
N ALA A 34 -3.20 4.66 -28.56
CA ALA A 34 -1.76 4.86 -28.49
C ALA A 34 -1.05 3.99 -27.47
N ALA A 35 -1.74 3.52 -26.42
CA ALA A 35 -1.15 2.91 -25.24
C ALA A 35 -1.47 1.42 -25.05
N ALA A 36 -2.61 0.93 -25.55
CA ALA A 36 -3.16 -0.36 -25.13
C ALA A 36 -2.22 -1.55 -25.38
N ASP A 37 -1.60 -1.63 -26.54
CA ASP A 37 -0.76 -2.78 -26.89
C ASP A 37 0.55 -2.78 -26.11
N ASP A 38 1.18 -1.61 -25.96
CA ASP A 38 2.41 -1.47 -25.18
C ASP A 38 2.16 -1.71 -23.69
N LEU A 39 1.01 -1.29 -23.14
CA LEU A 39 0.61 -1.59 -21.78
C LEU A 39 0.40 -3.09 -21.58
N ARG A 40 -0.28 -3.79 -22.50
CA ARG A 40 -0.44 -5.25 -22.42
C ARG A 40 0.92 -5.96 -22.45
N ALA A 41 1.81 -5.54 -23.34
CA ALA A 41 3.17 -6.08 -23.40
C ALA A 41 3.94 -5.85 -22.07
N ALA A 42 3.81 -4.66 -21.47
CA ALA A 42 4.43 -4.35 -20.20
C ALA A 42 3.87 -5.22 -19.06
N TYR A 43 2.55 -5.46 -19.02
CA TYR A 43 1.93 -6.32 -18.00
C TYR A 43 2.23 -7.81 -18.17
N GLY A 44 2.79 -8.24 -19.29
CA GLY A 44 3.38 -9.57 -19.48
C GLY A 44 4.69 -9.77 -18.70
N ILE A 45 5.34 -8.71 -18.24
CA ILE A 45 6.58 -8.78 -17.45
C ILE A 45 6.25 -9.14 -16.00
N LYS A 46 6.75 -10.28 -15.52
CA LYS A 46 6.45 -10.78 -14.16
C LYS A 46 7.20 -10.02 -13.07
N VAL A 47 8.47 -9.65 -13.32
CA VAL A 47 9.30 -8.91 -12.37
C VAL A 47 8.77 -7.49 -12.21
N LYS A 48 8.49 -7.08 -10.98
CA LYS A 48 7.81 -5.80 -10.71
C LYS A 48 8.66 -4.59 -11.10
N SER A 49 9.96 -4.59 -10.80
CA SER A 49 10.87 -3.48 -11.14
C SER A 49 10.91 -3.23 -12.65
N ASP A 50 11.09 -4.30 -13.43
CA ASP A 50 11.22 -4.23 -14.88
C ASP A 50 9.89 -3.80 -15.53
N ARG A 51 8.78 -4.32 -15.00
CA ARG A 51 7.44 -3.90 -15.41
C ARG A 51 7.20 -2.42 -15.15
N GLN A 52 7.58 -1.90 -13.98
CA GLN A 52 7.42 -0.49 -13.65
C GLN A 52 8.29 0.41 -14.54
N ALA A 53 9.52 0.01 -14.82
CA ALA A 53 10.39 0.72 -15.77
C ALA A 53 9.71 0.78 -17.15
N LYS A 54 9.21 -0.35 -17.66
CA LYS A 54 8.53 -0.41 -18.96
C LYS A 54 7.25 0.43 -18.99
N LEU A 55 6.43 0.38 -17.95
CA LEU A 55 5.22 1.23 -17.85
C LEU A 55 5.57 2.72 -17.85
N SER A 56 6.66 3.13 -17.20
CA SER A 56 7.14 4.51 -17.23
C SER A 56 7.56 4.94 -18.64
N GLU A 57 8.26 4.07 -19.39
CA GLU A 57 8.64 4.32 -20.78
C GLU A 57 7.40 4.50 -21.67
N VAL A 58 6.43 3.60 -21.53
CA VAL A 58 5.17 3.66 -22.31
C VAL A 58 4.43 4.97 -22.03
N LYS A 59 4.28 5.34 -20.76
CA LYS A 59 3.60 6.59 -20.38
C LYS A 59 4.28 7.82 -21.01
N LYS A 60 5.61 7.84 -20.99
CA LYS A 60 6.39 8.93 -21.59
C LYS A 60 6.23 8.97 -23.10
N ALA A 61 6.35 7.83 -23.78
CA ALA A 61 6.21 7.74 -25.24
C ALA A 61 4.81 8.17 -25.71
N VAL A 62 3.75 7.75 -25.00
CA VAL A 62 2.37 8.15 -25.33
C VAL A 62 2.17 9.65 -25.11
N ALA A 63 2.71 10.21 -24.02
CA ALA A 63 2.63 11.65 -23.76
C ALA A 63 3.34 12.46 -24.87
N GLU A 64 4.55 12.05 -25.28
CA GLU A 64 5.30 12.70 -26.35
C GLU A 64 4.58 12.59 -27.71
N LYS A 65 4.00 11.43 -28.02
CA LYS A 65 3.25 11.21 -29.27
C LYS A 65 2.00 12.10 -29.35
N LEU A 66 1.27 12.25 -28.25
CA LEU A 66 0.03 13.04 -28.23
C LEU A 66 0.26 14.54 -28.05
N ALA A 67 1.40 14.94 -27.50
CA ALA A 67 1.78 16.36 -27.37
C ALA A 67 1.98 17.04 -28.73
N GLY A 68 2.29 16.28 -29.77
CA GLY A 68 2.44 16.79 -31.15
C GLY A 68 1.16 16.73 -32.00
N ASP A 69 0.03 16.35 -31.46
CA ASP A 69 -1.25 16.26 -32.18
C ASP A 69 -2.04 17.56 -32.03
N ASP A 70 -2.00 18.41 -33.05
CA ASP A 70 -2.72 19.69 -33.08
C ASP A 70 -4.26 19.55 -33.01
N SER A 71 -4.79 18.34 -33.21
CA SER A 71 -6.23 18.05 -33.13
C SER A 71 -6.71 17.81 -31.69
N ILE A 72 -5.81 17.84 -30.68
CA ILE A 72 -6.10 17.57 -29.29
C ILE A 72 -5.92 18.87 -28.50
N ASP A 73 -6.91 19.18 -27.64
CA ASP A 73 -6.74 20.19 -26.62
C ASP A 73 -5.70 19.73 -25.60
N GLN A 74 -4.52 20.35 -25.62
CA GLN A 74 -3.38 19.97 -24.79
C GLN A 74 -3.61 20.23 -23.28
N GLY A 75 -4.46 21.21 -22.93
CA GLY A 75 -4.87 21.45 -21.55
C GLY A 75 -5.69 20.28 -21.01
N LEU A 76 -6.72 19.91 -21.78
CA LEU A 76 -7.60 18.79 -21.45
C LEU A 76 -6.86 17.45 -21.44
N LEU A 77 -5.95 17.20 -22.40
CA LEU A 77 -5.10 16.02 -22.45
C LEU A 77 -4.30 15.87 -21.17
N LYS A 78 -3.66 16.95 -20.69
CA LYS A 78 -2.85 16.95 -19.47
C LYS A 78 -3.69 16.57 -18.24
N ASP A 79 -4.92 17.07 -18.15
CA ASP A 79 -5.81 16.84 -17.02
C ASP A 79 -6.29 15.39 -16.97
N ILE A 80 -6.61 14.77 -18.10
CA ILE A 80 -7.22 13.43 -18.12
C ILE A 80 -6.23 12.29 -18.38
N MET A 81 -5.01 12.58 -18.87
CA MET A 81 -4.01 11.59 -19.27
C MET A 81 -3.71 10.58 -18.17
N SER A 82 -3.43 11.05 -16.96
CA SER A 82 -3.07 10.18 -15.83
C SER A 82 -4.18 9.21 -15.47
N ASP A 83 -5.41 9.70 -15.42
CA ASP A 83 -6.56 8.88 -14.99
C ASP A 83 -7.00 7.92 -16.11
N THR A 84 -6.90 8.35 -17.37
CA THR A 84 -7.17 7.47 -18.51
C THR A 84 -6.17 6.33 -18.59
N MET A 85 -4.87 6.60 -18.41
CA MET A 85 -3.83 5.56 -18.37
C MET A 85 -4.06 4.58 -17.22
N LYS A 86 -4.36 5.07 -16.02
CA LYS A 86 -4.67 4.20 -14.86
C LYS A 86 -5.89 3.31 -15.10
N ASN A 87 -6.93 3.84 -15.74
CA ASN A 87 -8.12 3.05 -16.05
C ASN A 87 -7.80 1.96 -17.07
N LEU A 88 -7.02 2.25 -18.10
CA LEU A 88 -6.55 1.26 -19.08
C LEU A 88 -5.72 0.16 -18.40
N GLU A 89 -4.76 0.54 -17.56
CA GLU A 89 -3.96 -0.41 -16.80
C GLU A 89 -4.84 -1.32 -15.92
N LYS A 90 -5.81 -0.73 -15.22
CA LYS A 90 -6.77 -1.46 -14.40
C LYS A 90 -7.60 -2.46 -15.21
N ASP A 91 -8.10 -2.03 -16.37
CA ASP A 91 -8.95 -2.86 -17.20
C ASP A 91 -8.15 -4.01 -17.84
N ILE A 92 -6.92 -3.76 -18.30
CA ILE A 92 -6.01 -4.79 -18.81
C ILE A 92 -5.77 -5.85 -17.72
N VAL A 93 -5.33 -5.44 -16.52
CA VAL A 93 -5.00 -6.37 -15.44
C VAL A 93 -6.23 -7.15 -14.95
N ARG A 94 -7.38 -6.47 -14.82
CA ARG A 94 -8.61 -7.15 -14.38
C ARG A 94 -9.09 -8.18 -15.37
N ASN A 95 -9.15 -7.81 -16.64
CA ASN A 95 -9.62 -8.70 -17.70
C ASN A 95 -8.68 -9.90 -17.86
N ASP A 96 -7.35 -9.68 -17.85
CA ASP A 96 -6.40 -10.78 -17.90
C ASP A 96 -6.59 -11.77 -16.74
N ILE A 97 -6.84 -11.29 -15.52
CA ILE A 97 -7.11 -12.19 -14.38
C ILE A 97 -8.44 -12.91 -14.52
N LEU A 98 -9.48 -12.25 -15.03
CA LEU A 98 -10.80 -12.86 -15.25
C LEU A 98 -10.76 -13.92 -16.35
N ASP A 99 -10.03 -13.66 -17.42
CA ASP A 99 -9.96 -14.54 -18.59
C ASP A 99 -9.01 -15.73 -18.37
N THR A 100 -7.88 -15.52 -17.71
CA THR A 100 -6.84 -16.54 -17.52
C THR A 100 -6.85 -17.20 -16.16
N GLY A 101 -7.43 -16.58 -15.14
CA GLY A 101 -7.34 -17.00 -13.73
C GLY A 101 -5.96 -16.79 -13.11
N LEU A 102 -5.04 -16.12 -13.83
CA LEU A 102 -3.66 -15.90 -13.38
C LEU A 102 -3.43 -14.43 -12.99
N ARG A 103 -2.69 -14.23 -11.91
CA ARG A 103 -2.21 -12.91 -11.47
C ARG A 103 -0.96 -12.52 -12.27
N ILE A 104 -0.58 -11.25 -12.23
CA ILE A 104 0.58 -10.69 -12.95
C ILE A 104 1.89 -11.47 -12.66
N ASP A 105 2.05 -11.97 -11.44
CA ASP A 105 3.22 -12.77 -11.04
C ASP A 105 3.12 -14.26 -11.44
N GLY A 106 2.06 -14.64 -12.13
CA GLY A 106 1.83 -16.00 -12.64
C GLY A 106 1.18 -16.96 -11.64
N ARG A 107 0.87 -16.51 -10.42
CA ARG A 107 0.08 -17.32 -9.46
C ARG A 107 -1.39 -17.36 -9.87
N ASP A 108 -2.09 -18.40 -9.50
CA ASP A 108 -3.54 -18.44 -9.56
C ASP A 108 -4.18 -17.53 -8.48
N THR A 109 -5.50 -17.47 -8.45
CA THR A 109 -6.25 -16.64 -7.50
C THR A 109 -6.30 -17.20 -6.08
N LYS A 110 -5.87 -18.44 -5.86
CA LYS A 110 -5.90 -19.14 -4.56
C LYS A 110 -4.53 -19.27 -3.92
N THR A 111 -3.48 -19.37 -4.71
CA THR A 111 -2.11 -19.56 -4.23
C THR A 111 -1.59 -18.28 -3.56
N VAL A 112 -1.17 -18.39 -2.30
CA VAL A 112 -0.45 -17.33 -1.59
C VAL A 112 1.03 -17.33 -1.96
N ARG A 113 1.74 -16.20 -1.74
CA ARG A 113 3.20 -16.17 -1.89
C ARG A 113 3.84 -17.13 -0.88
N SER A 114 4.99 -17.70 -1.24
CA SER A 114 5.75 -18.54 -0.33
C SER A 114 6.10 -17.77 0.96
N ILE A 115 5.91 -18.43 2.08
CA ILE A 115 6.22 -17.89 3.41
C ILE A 115 7.31 -18.75 4.01
N ALA A 116 8.37 -18.08 4.50
CA ALA A 116 9.41 -18.68 5.32
C ALA A 116 9.53 -17.89 6.61
N SER A 117 9.74 -18.58 7.72
CA SER A 117 9.94 -17.95 9.02
C SER A 117 11.02 -18.69 9.79
N GLU A 118 12.06 -17.96 10.18
CA GLU A 118 13.16 -18.44 10.98
C GLU A 118 13.14 -17.75 12.33
N VAL A 119 13.23 -18.52 13.42
CA VAL A 119 13.22 -17.96 14.78
C VAL A 119 14.59 -18.09 15.43
N GLY A 120 14.87 -17.20 16.40
CA GLY A 120 16.11 -17.27 17.20
C GLY A 120 17.37 -16.85 16.43
N ILE A 121 17.23 -16.07 15.35
CA ILE A 121 18.37 -15.66 14.50
C ILE A 121 19.33 -14.67 15.19
N LEU A 122 18.84 -13.92 16.18
CA LEU A 122 19.65 -13.01 16.99
C LEU A 122 19.93 -13.64 18.35
N PRO A 123 21.16 -14.08 18.63
CA PRO A 123 21.47 -14.90 19.81
C PRO A 123 21.40 -14.12 21.14
N ARG A 124 21.35 -12.81 21.12
CA ARG A 124 21.36 -11.94 22.31
C ARG A 124 20.04 -11.16 22.51
N ALA A 125 19.02 -11.37 21.67
CA ALA A 125 17.67 -10.84 21.86
C ALA A 125 16.83 -11.80 22.69
N HIS A 126 15.82 -11.30 23.42
CA HIS A 126 14.86 -12.15 24.15
C HIS A 126 14.03 -13.00 23.17
N GLY A 127 13.74 -12.47 22.00
CA GLY A 127 13.13 -13.18 20.89
C GLY A 127 13.48 -12.52 19.56
N SER A 128 13.60 -13.31 18.50
CA SER A 128 13.80 -12.78 17.15
C SER A 128 13.25 -13.75 16.12
N ALA A 129 12.76 -13.19 15.02
CA ALA A 129 12.30 -13.93 13.84
C ALA A 129 12.66 -13.18 12.57
N LEU A 130 13.05 -13.91 11.54
CA LEU A 130 13.12 -13.42 10.18
C LEU A 130 11.93 -13.96 9.40
N PHE A 131 11.04 -13.09 8.99
CA PHE A 131 9.84 -13.46 8.23
C PHE A 131 9.99 -13.02 6.78
N THR A 132 9.83 -13.95 5.86
CA THR A 132 9.89 -13.68 4.41
C THR A 132 8.61 -14.14 3.75
N ARG A 133 7.99 -13.26 2.97
CA ARG A 133 6.83 -13.56 2.12
C ARG A 133 7.09 -13.08 0.70
N GLY A 134 7.47 -14.00 -0.18
CA GLY A 134 7.91 -13.66 -1.53
C GLY A 134 9.13 -12.73 -1.49
N GLU A 135 8.99 -11.52 -1.99
CA GLU A 135 10.05 -10.50 -2.04
C GLU A 135 10.06 -9.57 -0.81
N THR A 136 9.16 -9.76 0.14
CA THR A 136 9.10 -8.93 1.35
C THR A 136 9.69 -9.69 2.53
N GLN A 137 10.63 -9.05 3.22
CA GLN A 137 11.27 -9.60 4.40
C GLN A 137 11.20 -8.61 5.56
N ALA A 138 10.96 -9.14 6.76
CA ALA A 138 10.95 -8.36 7.99
C ALA A 138 11.77 -9.08 9.07
N LEU A 139 12.65 -8.33 9.72
CA LEU A 139 13.32 -8.75 10.94
C LEU A 139 12.48 -8.29 12.13
N VAL A 140 11.98 -9.24 12.90
CA VAL A 140 11.17 -8.97 14.08
C VAL A 140 11.95 -9.31 15.34
N THR A 141 12.03 -8.36 16.26
CA THR A 141 12.72 -8.55 17.56
C THR A 141 11.75 -8.32 18.70
N THR A 142 11.89 -9.13 19.73
CA THR A 142 11.09 -9.02 20.97
C THR A 142 12.01 -8.72 22.15
N THR A 143 11.64 -7.72 22.92
CA THR A 143 12.28 -7.39 24.20
C THR A 143 11.27 -7.56 25.32
N LEU A 144 11.68 -8.23 26.38
CA LEU A 144 10.91 -8.41 27.61
C LEU A 144 11.41 -7.42 28.66
N GLY A 145 10.50 -6.73 29.28
CA GLY A 145 10.75 -5.76 30.35
C GLY A 145 9.93 -6.06 31.61
N THR A 146 10.08 -5.20 32.57
CA THR A 146 9.34 -5.23 33.83
C THR A 146 8.06 -4.39 33.76
N GLY A 147 7.25 -4.37 34.82
CA GLY A 147 6.09 -3.46 34.89
C GLY A 147 6.45 -1.96 34.88
N GLN A 148 7.72 -1.60 35.12
CA GLN A 148 8.17 -0.20 35.01
C GLN A 148 8.37 0.24 33.54
N ASP A 149 8.56 -0.74 32.63
CA ASP A 149 8.78 -0.51 31.20
C ASP A 149 7.45 -0.41 30.43
N GLU A 150 6.31 -0.51 31.10
CA GLU A 150 4.99 -0.34 30.49
C GLU A 150 4.83 1.06 29.89
N GLN A 151 4.23 1.14 28.73
CA GLN A 151 3.87 2.42 28.12
C GLN A 151 2.75 3.08 28.92
N ILE A 152 2.97 4.31 29.36
CA ILE A 152 1.93 5.15 29.94
C ILE A 152 1.18 5.82 28.80
N VAL A 153 -0.13 5.58 28.72
CA VAL A 153 -1.02 6.25 27.78
C VAL A 153 -1.84 7.27 28.57
N ASP A 154 -1.56 8.54 28.32
CA ASP A 154 -2.28 9.67 28.90
C ASP A 154 -3.23 10.24 27.83
N GLY A 155 -4.47 9.76 27.83
CA GLY A 155 -5.50 10.09 26.86
C GLY A 155 -6.53 11.09 27.39
N LEU A 156 -7.35 11.65 26.50
CA LEU A 156 -8.45 12.53 26.90
C LEU A 156 -9.55 11.84 27.69
N ALA A 157 -9.79 10.56 27.41
CA ALA A 157 -10.83 9.78 28.05
C ALA A 157 -10.31 9.01 29.27
N ASP A 158 -9.19 8.28 29.08
CA ASP A 158 -8.67 7.36 30.10
C ASP A 158 -7.14 7.38 30.14
N ASN A 159 -6.59 7.23 31.34
CA ASN A 159 -5.19 6.99 31.59
C ASN A 159 -4.97 5.51 31.90
N TYR A 160 -4.13 4.83 31.13
CA TYR A 160 -3.85 3.42 31.35
C TYR A 160 -2.39 3.07 31.04
N ARG A 161 -1.99 1.88 31.44
CA ARG A 161 -0.68 1.32 31.12
C ARG A 161 -0.83 0.19 30.11
N GLU A 162 0.01 0.19 29.10
CA GLU A 162 0.04 -0.83 28.06
C GLU A 162 1.29 -1.69 28.22
N HIS A 163 1.10 -2.99 28.41
CA HIS A 163 2.19 -3.96 28.59
C HIS A 163 2.64 -4.63 27.30
N PHE A 164 1.91 -4.43 26.21
CA PHE A 164 2.27 -4.92 24.87
C PHE A 164 2.41 -3.78 23.90
N MET A 165 3.60 -3.59 23.37
CA MET A 165 3.94 -2.56 22.41
C MET A 165 4.41 -3.21 21.11
N LEU A 166 3.92 -2.72 19.96
CA LEU A 166 4.39 -3.13 18.65
C LEU A 166 4.76 -1.91 17.82
N HIS A 167 6.01 -1.87 17.37
CA HIS A 167 6.55 -0.85 16.49
C HIS A 167 6.85 -1.45 15.12
N TYR A 168 6.46 -0.75 14.08
CA TYR A 168 6.68 -1.15 12.70
C TYR A 168 7.48 -0.06 12.01
N ASN A 169 8.58 -0.44 11.38
CA ASN A 169 9.46 0.44 10.65
C ASN A 169 9.57 0.00 9.19
N PHE A 170 9.43 0.95 8.29
CA PHE A 170 9.56 0.75 6.85
C PHE A 170 10.59 1.74 6.28
N PRO A 171 11.89 1.48 6.50
CA PRO A 171 12.95 2.39 6.10
C PRO A 171 13.09 2.45 4.58
N PRO A 172 13.55 3.59 4.01
CA PRO A 172 13.70 3.76 2.57
C PRO A 172 14.57 2.68 1.90
N PHE A 173 15.61 2.21 2.58
CA PHE A 173 16.51 1.18 2.04
C PHE A 173 15.79 -0.14 1.74
N SER A 174 14.67 -0.44 2.42
CA SER A 174 13.92 -1.67 2.19
C SER A 174 13.30 -1.75 0.77
N VAL A 175 13.16 -0.63 0.10
CA VAL A 175 12.72 -0.52 -1.31
C VAL A 175 13.82 -0.02 -2.24
N GLY A 176 15.08 -0.01 -1.76
CA GLY A 176 16.24 0.43 -2.55
C GLY A 176 16.34 1.95 -2.74
N GLU A 177 15.65 2.73 -1.92
CA GLU A 177 15.65 4.19 -2.00
C GLU A 177 16.60 4.82 -0.97
N ALA A 178 17.21 5.94 -1.34
CA ALA A 178 17.89 6.83 -0.41
C ALA A 178 16.89 7.86 0.14
N GLY A 179 16.76 7.92 1.47
CA GLY A 179 15.79 8.80 2.12
C GLY A 179 16.14 9.11 3.56
N ARG A 180 15.37 9.99 4.19
CA ARG A 180 15.54 10.30 5.61
C ARG A 180 15.24 9.08 6.47
N PHE A 181 16.12 8.78 7.39
CA PHE A 181 16.00 7.72 8.37
C PHE A 181 15.76 8.31 9.76
N GLY A 182 14.94 7.63 10.58
CA GLY A 182 14.77 7.99 11.99
C GLY A 182 13.44 8.64 12.37
N PHE A 183 12.52 8.87 11.42
CA PHE A 183 11.18 9.36 11.73
C PHE A 183 10.13 8.37 11.25
N THR A 184 9.25 7.94 12.17
CA THR A 184 8.13 7.07 11.84
C THR A 184 7.02 7.88 11.17
N GLY A 185 6.66 7.51 9.94
CA GLY A 185 5.60 8.14 9.18
C GLY A 185 4.20 7.66 9.60
N ARG A 186 3.16 8.36 9.14
CA ARG A 186 1.75 7.98 9.43
C ARG A 186 1.41 6.57 8.94
N ARG A 187 1.97 6.15 7.82
CA ARG A 187 1.79 4.81 7.25
C ARG A 187 2.34 3.74 8.19
N GLU A 188 3.53 3.93 8.71
CA GLU A 188 4.17 3.02 9.64
C GLU A 188 3.39 2.89 10.95
N VAL A 189 2.94 4.02 11.50
CA VAL A 189 2.07 4.02 12.70
C VAL A 189 0.78 3.25 12.44
N GLY A 190 0.13 3.47 11.29
CA GLY A 190 -1.10 2.78 10.90
C GLY A 190 -0.89 1.27 10.73
N HIS A 191 0.17 0.85 10.03
CA HIS A 191 0.51 -0.56 9.86
C HIS A 191 0.87 -1.24 11.19
N GLY A 192 1.67 -0.58 12.03
CA GLY A 192 1.99 -1.06 13.38
C GLY A 192 0.73 -1.27 14.21
N LYS A 193 -0.23 -0.34 14.14
CA LYS A 193 -1.51 -0.49 14.87
C LYS A 193 -2.38 -1.62 14.33
N LEU A 194 -2.37 -1.87 13.02
CA LEU A 194 -3.06 -3.03 12.43
C LEU A 194 -2.44 -4.34 12.92
N ALA A 195 -1.12 -4.45 12.91
CA ALA A 195 -0.41 -5.63 13.41
C ALA A 195 -0.65 -5.84 14.93
N TRP A 196 -0.58 -4.76 15.72
CA TRP A 196 -0.90 -4.77 17.14
C TRP A 196 -2.33 -5.31 17.39
N ARG A 197 -3.32 -4.79 16.67
CA ARG A 197 -4.73 -5.23 16.80
C ARG A 197 -4.92 -6.70 16.45
N ALA A 198 -4.17 -7.21 15.48
CA ALA A 198 -4.26 -8.60 15.04
C ALA A 198 -3.65 -9.56 16.08
N ILE A 199 -2.56 -9.15 16.74
CA ILE A 199 -1.82 -9.99 17.68
C ILE A 199 -2.37 -9.89 19.13
N HIS A 200 -2.77 -8.69 19.54
CA HIS A 200 -3.20 -8.41 20.91
C HIS A 200 -4.21 -9.42 21.50
N PRO A 201 -5.24 -9.89 20.77
CA PRO A 201 -6.22 -10.84 21.33
C PRO A 201 -5.66 -12.23 21.65
N VAL A 202 -4.51 -12.59 21.09
CA VAL A 202 -3.85 -13.90 21.30
C VAL A 202 -2.62 -13.81 22.18
N MET A 203 -2.32 -12.62 22.72
CA MET A 203 -1.23 -12.44 23.67
C MET A 203 -1.58 -13.10 25.02
N PRO A 204 -0.60 -13.70 25.71
CA PRO A 204 -0.83 -14.21 27.06
C PRO A 204 -1.24 -13.08 28.00
N SER A 205 -2.08 -13.40 28.95
CA SER A 205 -2.45 -12.46 30.02
C SER A 205 -1.24 -12.11 30.90
N LYS A 206 -1.31 -10.97 31.57
CA LYS A 206 -0.25 -10.54 32.48
C LYS A 206 -0.05 -11.52 33.67
N ASP A 207 -1.10 -12.24 34.07
CA ASP A 207 -1.03 -13.25 35.13
C ASP A 207 -0.27 -14.50 34.66
N GLU A 208 -0.40 -14.85 33.38
CA GLU A 208 0.30 -16.01 32.79
C GLU A 208 1.74 -15.67 32.40
N PHE A 209 1.96 -14.43 31.93
CA PHE A 209 3.26 -13.96 31.46
C PHE A 209 3.53 -12.53 31.95
N PRO A 210 4.10 -12.34 33.14
CA PRO A 210 4.17 -11.05 33.82
C PRO A 210 5.28 -10.11 33.28
N TYR A 211 5.50 -10.11 32.00
CA TYR A 211 6.48 -9.24 31.34
C TYR A 211 5.80 -8.17 30.51
N THR A 212 6.41 -7.01 30.47
CA THR A 212 6.14 -6.03 29.42
C THR A 212 6.82 -6.47 28.15
N MET A 213 6.07 -6.54 27.06
CA MET A 213 6.55 -7.04 25.75
C MET A 213 6.64 -5.89 24.75
N ARG A 214 7.83 -5.70 24.21
CA ARG A 214 8.04 -4.77 23.10
C ARG A 214 8.49 -5.53 21.88
N VAL A 215 7.66 -5.50 20.84
CA VAL A 215 7.96 -6.08 19.52
C VAL A 215 8.33 -4.95 18.54
N VAL A 216 9.44 -5.10 17.84
CA VAL A 216 9.86 -4.20 16.79
C VAL A 216 9.98 -5.00 15.50
N SER A 217 9.26 -4.58 14.48
CA SER A 217 9.30 -5.17 13.14
C SER A 217 9.95 -4.20 12.17
N ASP A 218 11.15 -4.52 11.74
CA ASP A 218 11.89 -3.76 10.74
C ASP A 218 11.78 -4.44 9.38
N VAL A 219 11.18 -3.78 8.40
CA VAL A 219 11.16 -4.28 7.02
C VAL A 219 12.53 -4.10 6.41
N THR A 220 13.16 -5.22 6.07
CA THR A 220 14.53 -5.25 5.51
C THR A 220 14.53 -5.23 3.99
N GLU A 221 13.50 -5.81 3.37
CA GLU A 221 13.33 -5.85 1.92
C GLU A 221 11.84 -5.81 1.56
N SER A 222 11.47 -5.06 0.53
CA SER A 222 10.10 -4.98 0.02
C SER A 222 10.08 -4.48 -1.42
N ASN A 223 9.08 -4.92 -2.16
CA ASN A 223 8.77 -4.38 -3.48
C ASN A 223 7.77 -3.18 -3.44
N GLY A 224 7.70 -2.46 -2.32
CA GLY A 224 6.84 -1.30 -2.12
C GLY A 224 5.43 -1.63 -1.60
N SER A 225 5.12 -2.90 -1.34
CA SER A 225 3.88 -3.36 -0.71
C SER A 225 4.21 -4.23 0.50
N SER A 226 4.13 -3.65 1.65
CA SER A 226 4.32 -4.33 2.94
C SER A 226 3.00 -4.88 3.48
#